data_ee963e4af6b377f5433b51b5f30e1348
#
_entry.id   ee963e4af6b377f5433b51b5f30e1348
#
_cell.length_a   1.000
_cell.length_b   1.000
_cell.length_c   1.000
_cell.angle_alpha   90.00
_cell.angle_beta   90.00
_cell.angle_gamma   90.00
#
_symmetry.space_group_name_H-M   'P 1'
#
loop_
_entity.id
_entity.type
_entity.pdbx_description
1 polymer ?
#
loop_
_entity_poly.entity_id
_entity_poly.type
_entity_poly.pdbx_seq_one_letter_code
_entity_poly.pdbx_strand_id
1 'polypeptide(L)'
;GKIRIVDPYGKEFIKFEAKDYLKHLEERVEPWSYLKIPYLKKIGWNGFIDGHESGIYRAGPLARLNVSDGMATPLAQAEHEKMMNTLGGRPVHNVLAYHWARLVEVLYAAERMAELA
;
A
#
# COMPACT_ATOMS: atom_id res chain seq x y z
N GLY A 1 -9.23 -12.91 1.34
CA GLY A 1 -8.54 -11.87 2.10
C GLY A 1 -9.28 -10.55 2.08
N LYS A 2 -8.85 -9.65 2.94
CA LYS A 2 -9.39 -8.29 3.04
C LYS A 2 -8.44 -7.29 2.43
N ILE A 3 -8.98 -6.28 1.75
CA ILE A 3 -8.25 -5.13 1.23
C ILE A 3 -8.54 -3.95 2.15
N ARG A 4 -7.49 -3.28 2.62
CA ARG A 4 -7.55 -2.07 3.43
C ARG A 4 -6.91 -0.93 2.67
N ILE A 5 -7.58 0.20 2.64
CA ILE A 5 -7.09 1.44 2.04
C ILE A 5 -7.08 2.50 3.14
N VAL A 6 -5.97 3.21 3.25
CA VAL A 6 -5.81 4.34 4.17
C VAL A 6 -5.67 5.63 3.37
N ASP A 7 -6.08 6.73 3.97
CA ASP A 7 -5.91 8.06 3.41
C ASP A 7 -4.43 8.52 3.50
N PRO A 8 -4.06 9.68 2.93
CA PRO A 8 -2.69 10.19 3.00
C PRO A 8 -2.16 10.46 4.42
N TYR A 9 -3.03 10.47 5.42
CA TYR A 9 -2.66 10.63 6.84
C TYR A 9 -2.64 9.33 7.63
N GLY A 10 -2.88 8.18 6.95
CA GLY A 10 -2.86 6.85 7.57
C GLY A 10 -4.16 6.45 8.23
N LYS A 11 -5.23 7.26 8.14
CA LYS A 11 -6.55 6.89 8.65
C LYS A 11 -7.23 5.92 7.71
N GLU A 12 -7.90 4.89 8.25
CA GLU A 12 -8.66 3.95 7.44
C GLU A 12 -9.76 4.66 6.65
N PHE A 13 -9.69 4.55 5.31
CA PHE A 13 -10.67 5.10 4.39
C PHE A 13 -11.75 4.07 4.06
N ILE A 14 -11.34 2.84 3.73
CA ILE A 14 -12.25 1.74 3.40
C ILE A 14 -11.57 0.40 3.63
N LYS A 15 -12.37 -0.59 4.02
CA LYS A 15 -11.96 -1.99 4.15
C LYS A 15 -13.04 -2.90 3.58
N PHE A 16 -12.68 -3.85 2.73
CA PHE A 16 -13.62 -4.74 2.07
C PHE A 16 -13.02 -6.11 1.76
N GLU A 17 -13.87 -7.09 1.47
CA GLU A 17 -13.44 -8.41 1.04
C GLU A 17 -12.88 -8.34 -0.39
N ALA A 18 -11.77 -9.04 -0.66
CA ALA A 18 -11.12 -9.01 -1.97
C ALA A 18 -12.05 -9.39 -3.12
N LYS A 19 -13.01 -10.30 -2.88
CA LYS A 19 -14.03 -10.71 -3.87
C LYS A 19 -14.96 -9.58 -4.31
N ASP A 20 -15.10 -8.53 -3.48
CA ASP A 20 -15.98 -7.39 -3.73
C ASP A 20 -15.27 -6.21 -4.42
N TYR A 21 -14.04 -6.42 -4.90
CA TYR A 21 -13.19 -5.32 -5.43
C TYR A 21 -13.86 -4.50 -6.53
N LEU A 22 -14.67 -5.10 -7.39
CA LEU A 22 -15.41 -4.39 -8.46
C LEU A 22 -16.47 -3.40 -7.95
N LYS A 23 -16.90 -3.53 -6.68
CA LYS A 23 -17.78 -2.56 -6.04
C LYS A 23 -17.04 -1.28 -5.65
N HIS A 24 -15.73 -1.37 -5.44
CA HIS A 24 -14.90 -0.31 -4.88
C HIS A 24 -13.88 0.27 -5.86
N LEU A 25 -13.46 -0.52 -6.84
CA LEU A 25 -12.46 -0.15 -7.83
C LEU A 25 -13.08 -0.12 -9.23
N GLU A 26 -12.59 0.81 -10.05
CA GLU A 26 -12.92 0.92 -11.46
C GLU A 26 -11.67 1.26 -12.26
N GLU A 27 -11.70 1.08 -13.58
CA GLU A 27 -10.56 1.33 -14.45
C GLU A 27 -10.87 2.49 -15.41
N ARG A 28 -9.92 3.39 -15.54
CA ARG A 28 -9.92 4.46 -16.55
C ARG A 28 -9.04 4.07 -17.72
N VAL A 29 -9.53 4.28 -18.93
CA VAL A 29 -8.79 4.16 -20.18
C VAL A 29 -8.51 5.56 -20.73
N GLU A 30 -7.24 5.82 -21.04
CA GLU A 30 -6.79 7.07 -21.64
C GLU A 30 -6.31 6.84 -23.07
N PRO A 31 -6.62 7.73 -24.05
CA PRO A 31 -6.31 7.51 -25.46
C PRO A 31 -4.79 7.50 -25.78
N TRP A 32 -3.99 8.06 -24.89
CA TRP A 32 -2.53 8.16 -25.02
C TRP A 32 -1.78 6.98 -24.39
N SER A 33 -2.48 6.04 -23.74
CA SER A 33 -1.85 4.92 -23.03
C SER A 33 -2.62 3.62 -23.26
N TYR A 34 -1.88 2.53 -23.37
CA TYR A 34 -2.47 1.17 -23.35
C TYR A 34 -2.79 0.68 -21.93
N LEU A 35 -2.32 1.39 -20.92
CA LEU A 35 -2.55 1.02 -19.53
C LEU A 35 -3.98 1.35 -19.12
N LYS A 36 -4.59 0.45 -18.38
CA LYS A 36 -5.80 0.71 -17.61
C LYS A 36 -5.40 1.20 -16.23
N ILE A 37 -5.94 2.33 -15.84
CA ILE A 37 -5.56 3.03 -14.60
C ILE A 37 -6.66 2.76 -13.57
N PRO A 38 -6.40 1.92 -12.53
CA PRO A 38 -7.39 1.67 -11.51
C PRO A 38 -7.55 2.86 -10.57
N TYR A 39 -8.78 3.13 -10.16
CA TYR A 39 -9.10 4.20 -9.22
C TYR A 39 -10.24 3.81 -8.27
N LEU A 40 -10.41 4.57 -7.19
CA LEU A 40 -11.43 4.36 -6.16
C LEU A 40 -12.77 4.94 -6.62
N LYS A 41 -13.78 4.10 -6.81
CA LYS A 41 -15.15 4.52 -7.22
C LYS A 41 -15.75 5.57 -6.30
N LYS A 42 -15.53 5.46 -4.99
CA LYS A 42 -16.09 6.36 -3.99
C LYS A 42 -15.63 7.82 -4.17
N ILE A 43 -14.41 8.00 -4.67
CA ILE A 43 -13.85 9.33 -4.96
C ILE A 43 -14.12 9.72 -6.41
N GLY A 44 -13.99 8.77 -7.32
CA GLY A 44 -14.13 8.99 -8.76
C GLY A 44 -12.80 9.32 -9.44
N TRP A 45 -12.83 9.47 -10.75
CA TRP A 45 -11.66 9.84 -11.54
C TRP A 45 -11.51 11.37 -11.59
N ASN A 46 -10.45 11.87 -10.94
CA ASN A 46 -10.12 13.30 -10.88
C ASN A 46 -8.75 13.61 -11.50
N GLY A 47 -8.23 12.69 -12.34
CA GLY A 47 -6.90 12.83 -12.94
C GLY A 47 -5.77 12.38 -12.02
N PHE A 48 -4.56 12.72 -12.41
CA PHE A 48 -3.34 12.40 -11.64
C PHE A 48 -3.02 13.53 -10.66
N ILE A 49 -3.79 13.59 -9.59
CA ILE A 49 -3.63 14.56 -8.51
C ILE A 49 -3.27 13.86 -7.20
N ASP A 50 -2.68 14.60 -6.27
CA ASP A 50 -2.42 14.14 -4.90
C ASP A 50 -3.53 14.58 -3.93
N GLY A 51 -3.58 13.94 -2.76
CA GLY A 51 -4.46 14.33 -1.67
C GLY A 51 -5.78 13.57 -1.60
N HIS A 52 -6.71 14.07 -0.79
CA HIS A 52 -7.97 13.38 -0.49
C HIS A 52 -8.95 13.27 -1.67
N GLU A 53 -8.84 14.17 -2.61
CA GLU A 53 -9.69 14.18 -3.81
C GLU A 53 -9.15 13.29 -4.93
N SER A 54 -7.99 12.67 -4.71
CA SER A 54 -7.39 11.72 -5.64
C SER A 54 -8.11 10.38 -5.59
N GLY A 55 -8.65 9.95 -6.71
CA GLY A 55 -9.18 8.60 -6.88
C GLY A 55 -8.10 7.55 -7.11
N ILE A 56 -6.90 7.94 -7.55
CA ILE A 56 -5.78 7.02 -7.70
C ILE A 56 -5.18 6.68 -6.33
N TYR A 57 -4.59 5.49 -6.23
CA TYR A 57 -4.04 5.00 -4.97
C TYR A 57 -2.66 4.37 -5.18
N ARG A 58 -1.88 4.37 -4.14
CA ARG A 58 -0.59 3.71 -4.10
C ARG A 58 -0.76 2.23 -3.77
N ALA A 59 -0.03 1.37 -4.46
CA ALA A 59 0.04 -0.06 -4.22
C ALA A 59 1.50 -0.50 -4.04
N GLY A 60 1.74 -1.79 -3.79
CA GLY A 60 3.09 -2.35 -3.68
C GLY A 60 3.66 -2.31 -2.26
N PRO A 61 4.96 -2.56 -2.10
CA PRO A 61 5.59 -2.77 -0.78
C PRO A 61 5.35 -1.65 0.21
N LEU A 62 5.58 -0.40 -0.17
CA LEU A 62 5.41 0.74 0.73
C LEU A 62 3.95 0.92 1.18
N ALA A 63 3.00 0.71 0.27
CA ALA A 63 1.58 0.77 0.61
C ALA A 63 1.21 -0.32 1.61
N ARG A 64 1.68 -1.56 1.41
CA ARG A 64 1.43 -2.66 2.34
C ARG A 64 1.97 -2.38 3.73
N LEU A 65 3.21 -1.86 3.83
CA LEU A 65 3.79 -1.50 5.12
C LEU A 65 3.07 -0.32 5.78
N ASN A 66 2.57 0.65 5.01
CA ASN A 66 1.79 1.76 5.55
C ASN A 66 0.42 1.33 6.10
N VAL A 67 -0.23 0.32 5.49
CA VAL A 67 -1.56 -0.13 5.92
C VAL A 67 -1.52 -1.28 6.94
N SER A 68 -0.38 -1.96 7.09
CA SER A 68 -0.23 -3.06 8.06
C SER A 68 -0.02 -2.52 9.47
N ASP A 69 -0.44 -3.30 10.46
CA ASP A 69 -0.20 -2.95 11.86
C ASP A 69 1.22 -3.34 12.34
N GLY A 70 1.96 -4.07 11.51
CA GLY A 70 3.33 -4.53 11.74
C GLY A 70 3.67 -5.74 10.88
N MET A 71 4.85 -6.32 11.15
CA MET A 71 5.32 -7.55 10.52
C MET A 71 5.18 -8.72 11.50
N ALA A 72 4.87 -9.91 10.99
CA ALA A 72 4.63 -11.09 11.83
C ALA A 72 5.92 -11.80 12.30
N THR A 73 7.08 -11.42 11.77
CA THR A 73 8.37 -12.03 12.12
C THR A 73 9.29 -11.02 12.80
N PRO A 74 10.18 -11.45 13.73
CA PRO A 74 10.88 -10.52 14.62
C PRO A 74 11.89 -9.59 13.91
N LEU A 75 12.70 -10.09 12.98
CA LEU A 75 13.68 -9.26 12.29
C LEU A 75 13.01 -8.30 11.31
N ALA A 76 12.01 -8.77 10.58
CA ALA A 76 11.23 -7.90 9.69
C ALA A 76 10.48 -6.82 10.48
N GLN A 77 9.95 -7.14 11.67
CA GLN A 77 9.31 -6.15 12.54
C GLN A 77 10.30 -5.08 12.98
N ALA A 78 11.48 -5.48 13.45
CA ALA A 78 12.52 -4.54 13.86
C ALA A 78 12.96 -3.60 12.72
N GLU A 79 13.16 -4.15 11.52
CA GLU A 79 13.55 -3.35 10.35
C GLU A 79 12.41 -2.44 9.87
N HIS A 80 11.15 -2.90 9.94
CA HIS A 80 9.98 -2.08 9.66
C HIS A 80 9.89 -0.87 10.61
N GLU A 81 10.04 -1.08 11.91
CA GLU A 81 10.05 0.00 12.91
C GLU A 81 11.18 0.99 12.67
N LYS A 82 12.38 0.49 12.39
CA LYS A 82 13.54 1.32 12.04
C LYS A 82 13.27 2.17 10.81
N MET A 83 12.70 1.60 9.74
CA MET A 83 12.33 2.33 8.53
C MET A 83 11.32 3.44 8.84
N MET A 84 10.24 3.11 9.55
CA MET A 84 9.19 4.08 9.89
C MET A 84 9.74 5.22 10.75
N ASN A 85 10.54 4.91 11.77
CA ASN A 85 11.13 5.92 12.65
C ASN A 85 12.13 6.83 11.92
N THR A 86 12.95 6.25 11.04
CA THR A 86 13.95 7.01 10.26
C THR A 86 13.29 7.98 9.27
N LEU A 87 12.13 7.59 8.71
CA LEU A 87 11.43 8.36 7.68
C LEU A 87 10.30 9.25 8.22
N GLY A 88 10.28 9.49 9.52
CA GLY A 88 9.37 10.47 10.14
C GLY A 88 8.04 9.91 10.65
N GLY A 89 7.92 8.60 10.72
CA GLY A 89 6.70 7.94 11.20
C GLY A 89 5.75 7.52 10.08
N ARG A 90 4.64 6.92 10.47
CA ARG A 90 3.61 6.40 9.57
C ARG A 90 2.55 7.45 9.27
N PRO A 91 2.06 7.59 8.04
CA PRO A 91 2.49 6.91 6.82
C PRO A 91 3.72 7.53 6.17
N VAL A 92 4.55 6.69 5.52
CA VAL A 92 5.71 7.13 4.76
C VAL A 92 5.31 7.36 3.30
N HIS A 93 5.65 8.54 2.76
CA HIS A 93 5.30 8.93 1.39
C HIS A 93 6.51 9.05 0.45
N ASN A 94 7.73 8.97 0.96
CA ASN A 94 8.95 9.04 0.16
C ASN A 94 8.97 7.89 -0.87
N VAL A 95 9.06 8.22 -2.16
CA VAL A 95 9.06 7.23 -3.25
C VAL A 95 10.24 6.27 -3.14
N LEU A 96 11.43 6.74 -2.77
CA LEU A 96 12.60 5.88 -2.60
C LEU A 96 12.44 4.87 -1.46
N ALA A 97 11.55 5.11 -0.51
CA ALA A 97 11.23 4.16 0.55
C ALA A 97 10.60 2.85 0.03
N TYR A 98 10.14 2.79 -1.23
CA TYR A 98 9.73 1.54 -1.85
C TYR A 98 10.83 0.48 -1.86
N HIS A 99 12.08 0.88 -2.06
CA HIS A 99 13.22 -0.05 -2.04
C HIS A 99 13.44 -0.61 -0.65
N TRP A 100 13.42 0.24 0.39
CA TRP A 100 13.54 -0.22 1.77
C TRP A 100 12.37 -1.11 2.17
N ALA A 101 11.16 -0.70 1.86
CA ALA A 101 9.96 -1.49 2.12
C ALA A 101 10.02 -2.88 1.46
N ARG A 102 10.53 -2.97 0.24
CA ARG A 102 10.75 -4.26 -0.46
C ARG A 102 11.76 -5.14 0.29
N LEU A 103 12.85 -4.57 0.80
CA LEU A 103 13.83 -5.31 1.59
C LEU A 103 13.23 -5.83 2.91
N VAL A 104 12.39 -5.05 3.57
CA VAL A 104 11.63 -5.51 4.76
C VAL A 104 10.76 -6.71 4.41
N GLU A 105 10.04 -6.68 3.28
CA GLU A 105 9.23 -7.82 2.83
C GLU A 105 10.07 -9.05 2.44
N VAL A 106 11.26 -8.84 1.85
CA VAL A 106 12.19 -9.94 1.54
C VAL A 106 12.69 -10.60 2.83
N LEU A 107 13.04 -9.80 3.84
CA LEU A 107 13.43 -10.30 5.15
C LEU A 107 12.29 -11.11 5.81
N TYR A 108 11.08 -10.56 5.78
CA TYR A 108 9.89 -11.28 6.23
C TYR A 108 9.71 -12.63 5.53
N ALA A 109 9.84 -12.65 4.20
CA ALA A 109 9.69 -13.88 3.42
C ALA A 109 10.78 -14.92 3.79
N ALA A 110 12.02 -14.48 4.00
CA ALA A 110 13.12 -15.35 4.42
C ALA A 110 12.87 -15.96 5.80
N GLU A 111 12.44 -15.18 6.79
CA GLU A 111 12.07 -15.67 8.11
C GLU A 111 10.90 -16.67 8.04
N ARG A 112 9.86 -16.36 7.23
CA ARG A 112 8.73 -17.27 7.03
C ARG A 112 9.13 -18.59 6.35
N MET A 113 10.06 -18.55 5.40
CA MET A 113 10.60 -19.78 4.81
C MET A 113 11.32 -20.64 5.84
N ALA A 114 12.11 -20.03 6.72
CA ALA A 114 12.80 -20.75 7.79
C ALA A 114 11.83 -21.36 8.82
N GLU A 115 10.70 -20.68 9.11
CA GLU A 115 9.66 -21.22 10.02
C GLU A 115 8.88 -22.39 9.40
N LEU A 116 8.74 -22.44 8.07
CA LEU A 116 7.94 -23.43 7.37
C LEU A 116 8.76 -24.66 6.89
N ALA A 117 10.08 -24.55 6.93
CA ALA A 117 10.99 -25.65 6.56
C ALA A 117 11.15 -26.67 7.68
#